data_5664aa3032cf264070029b4c36a90005
#
_entry.id   5664aa3032cf264070029b4c36a90005
#
_cell.length_a   1.000
_cell.length_b   1.000
_cell.length_c   1.000
_cell.angle_alpha   90.00
_cell.angle_beta   90.00
_cell.angle_gamma   90.00
#
_symmetry.space_group_name_H-M   'P 1'
#
loop_
_entity.id
_entity.type
_entity.pdbx_description
1 polymer ?
#
loop_
_entity_poly.entity_id
_entity_poly.type
_entity_poly.pdbx_seq_one_letter_code
_entity_poly.pdbx_strand_id
1 'polypeptide(L)'
;QVLGELDQFPTLDGSFSLHSSLFCEAFHNSAGALNEARAKFVRPAEVQRFKPDHTLRVLDVCFGLGYNSAALWDSLSGQTSRMQWWGLEIDTRPLRLALADTGFINHWTHSTFNRLRSLDQCSEWTDADGQGTLFWGDARQCLDNIPEEQSFDLIFHDAFSPQRCPQLWSE
;
A
#
# COMPACT_ATOMS: atom_id res chain seq x y z
N GLN A 1 5.00 -14.40 -15.52
CA GLN A 1 6.29 -14.08 -14.88
C GLN A 1 6.42 -14.89 -13.60
N VAL A 2 7.57 -15.56 -13.38
CA VAL A 2 7.85 -16.26 -12.11
C VAL A 2 8.31 -15.22 -11.10
N LEU A 3 7.54 -15.03 -10.02
CA LEU A 3 7.79 -14.01 -8.99
C LEU A 3 8.64 -14.51 -7.80
N GLY A 4 9.17 -15.74 -7.88
CA GLY A 4 10.00 -16.34 -6.84
C GLY A 4 9.22 -16.71 -5.58
N GLU A 5 9.95 -17.06 -4.52
CA GLU A 5 9.39 -17.42 -3.22
C GLU A 5 9.28 -16.20 -2.29
N LEU A 6 8.34 -16.26 -1.37
CA LEU A 6 8.14 -15.25 -0.33
C LEU A 6 8.27 -15.92 1.04
N ASP A 7 9.26 -15.50 1.82
CA ASP A 7 9.50 -15.98 3.18
C ASP A 7 8.98 -14.98 4.20
N GLN A 8 8.05 -15.42 5.04
CA GLN A 8 7.48 -14.60 6.10
C GLN A 8 8.40 -14.54 7.32
N PHE A 9 8.57 -13.35 7.90
CA PHE A 9 9.31 -13.17 9.14
C PHE A 9 8.66 -12.12 10.06
N PRO A 10 8.75 -12.29 11.40
CA PRO A 10 8.25 -11.30 12.36
C PRO A 10 9.19 -10.10 12.42
N THR A 11 8.63 -8.93 12.71
CA THR A 11 9.38 -7.70 12.98
C THR A 11 9.25 -7.28 14.44
N LEU A 12 10.15 -6.42 14.92
CA LEU A 12 10.27 -6.08 16.34
C LEU A 12 9.08 -5.28 16.90
N ASP A 13 8.28 -4.64 16.03
CA ASP A 13 7.08 -3.91 16.46
C ASP A 13 5.82 -4.77 16.55
N GLY A 14 5.96 -6.09 16.46
CA GLY A 14 4.85 -7.05 16.53
C GLY A 14 4.09 -7.23 15.20
N SER A 15 4.53 -6.57 14.12
CA SER A 15 4.07 -6.81 12.76
C SER A 15 4.90 -7.92 12.09
N PHE A 16 4.60 -8.24 10.83
CA PHE A 16 5.44 -9.14 10.05
C PHE A 16 5.77 -8.55 8.69
N SER A 17 6.78 -9.10 8.02
CA SER A 17 7.15 -8.75 6.66
C SER A 17 7.49 -9.99 5.85
N LEU A 18 7.82 -9.78 4.59
CA LEU A 18 8.19 -10.82 3.64
C LEU A 18 9.58 -10.55 3.09
N HIS A 19 10.32 -11.60 2.80
CA HIS A 19 11.54 -11.56 2.01
C HIS A 19 11.27 -12.17 0.62
N SER A 20 11.62 -11.45 -0.44
CA SER A 20 11.47 -11.93 -1.81
C SER A 20 12.75 -12.62 -2.27
N SER A 21 12.64 -13.87 -2.72
CA SER A 21 13.77 -14.58 -3.33
C SER A 21 14.14 -13.99 -4.70
N LEU A 22 13.17 -13.46 -5.43
CA LEU A 22 13.40 -12.85 -6.75
C LEU A 22 14.25 -11.57 -6.64
N PHE A 23 13.93 -10.70 -5.70
CA PHE A 23 14.64 -9.43 -5.52
C PHE A 23 15.77 -9.53 -4.49
N CYS A 24 15.89 -10.67 -3.77
CA CYS A 24 16.86 -10.88 -2.69
C CYS A 24 16.83 -9.74 -1.65
N GLU A 25 15.64 -9.28 -1.31
CA GLU A 25 15.41 -8.16 -0.41
C GLU A 25 14.13 -8.37 0.40
N ALA A 26 14.11 -7.86 1.64
CA ALA A 26 12.91 -7.82 2.46
C ALA A 26 12.02 -6.63 2.06
N PHE A 27 10.70 -6.80 2.19
CA PHE A 27 9.72 -5.73 1.94
C PHE A 27 9.87 -4.58 2.94
N HIS A 28 10.22 -4.90 4.20
CA HIS A 28 10.40 -3.93 5.28
C HIS A 28 11.61 -4.31 6.12
N ASN A 29 12.12 -3.36 6.90
CA ASN A 29 13.20 -3.66 7.83
C ASN A 29 12.71 -4.49 9.02
N SER A 30 13.63 -5.16 9.71
CA SER A 30 13.33 -6.01 10.86
C SER A 30 12.85 -5.24 12.10
N ALA A 31 13.03 -3.92 12.15
CA ALA A 31 12.59 -3.09 13.28
C ALA A 31 11.07 -2.93 13.33
N GLY A 32 10.40 -2.95 12.18
CA GLY A 32 8.94 -2.94 12.16
C GLY A 32 8.33 -2.44 10.87
N ALA A 33 7.51 -3.27 10.22
CA ALA A 33 6.79 -2.91 9.01
C ALA A 33 5.75 -1.81 9.28
N LEU A 34 5.02 -1.91 10.38
CA LEU A 34 4.00 -0.92 10.75
C LEU A 34 4.63 0.42 11.14
N ASN A 35 5.71 0.40 11.94
CA ASN A 35 6.43 1.61 12.31
C ASN A 35 7.06 2.29 11.09
N GLU A 36 7.59 1.51 10.15
CA GLU A 36 8.15 2.02 8.90
C GLU A 36 7.08 2.73 8.06
N ALA A 37 5.91 2.11 7.87
CA ALA A 37 4.78 2.73 7.17
C ALA A 37 4.37 4.07 7.79
N ARG A 38 4.25 4.12 9.11
CA ARG A 38 3.88 5.34 9.83
C ARG A 38 4.95 6.43 9.75
N ALA A 39 6.22 6.07 9.91
CA ALA A 39 7.32 7.03 9.97
C ALA A 39 7.73 7.57 8.59
N LYS A 40 7.75 6.72 7.57
CA LYS A 40 8.25 7.08 6.23
C LYS A 40 7.17 7.60 5.29
N PHE A 41 5.90 7.19 5.48
CA PHE A 41 4.82 7.49 4.54
C PHE A 41 3.71 8.33 5.18
N VAL A 42 3.10 7.88 6.28
CA VAL A 42 1.94 8.56 6.87
C VAL A 42 2.32 9.90 7.51
N ARG A 43 3.35 9.92 8.35
CA ARG A 43 3.78 11.15 9.02
C ARG A 43 4.27 12.22 8.02
N PRO A 44 5.14 11.90 7.02
CA PRO A 44 5.55 12.89 6.02
C PRO A 44 4.42 13.36 5.09
N ALA A 45 3.34 12.59 4.96
CA ALA A 45 2.18 12.97 4.14
C ALA A 45 1.46 14.21 4.69
N GLU A 46 1.56 14.47 6.03
CA GLU A 46 0.96 15.65 6.68
C GLU A 46 -0.49 15.87 6.24
N VAL A 47 -1.32 14.81 6.32
CA VAL A 47 -2.69 14.80 5.77
C VAL A 47 -3.58 15.90 6.34
N GLN A 48 -3.28 16.41 7.53
CA GLN A 48 -3.97 17.53 8.17
C GLN A 48 -3.82 18.87 7.43
N ARG A 49 -2.88 18.97 6.48
CA ARG A 49 -2.72 20.17 5.61
C ARG A 49 -3.84 20.33 4.59
N PHE A 50 -4.55 19.24 4.28
CA PHE A 50 -5.64 19.26 3.32
C PHE A 50 -6.93 19.72 4.00
N LYS A 51 -7.75 20.50 3.27
CA LYS A 51 -9.04 20.96 3.77
C LYS A 51 -10.00 19.79 3.97
N PRO A 52 -10.92 19.85 4.94
CA PRO A 52 -11.87 18.77 5.22
C PRO A 52 -12.76 18.37 4.03
N ASP A 53 -13.06 19.30 3.13
CA ASP A 53 -13.88 19.09 1.93
C ASP A 53 -13.06 18.69 0.70
N HIS A 54 -11.74 18.62 0.82
CA HIS A 54 -10.85 18.20 -0.26
C HIS A 54 -10.95 16.70 -0.51
N THR A 55 -11.09 16.30 -1.77
CA THR A 55 -10.94 14.90 -2.15
C THR A 55 -9.46 14.57 -2.30
N LEU A 56 -8.93 13.81 -1.35
CA LEU A 56 -7.53 13.40 -1.33
C LEU A 56 -7.30 12.34 -2.43
N ARG A 57 -6.37 12.61 -3.34
CA ARG A 57 -5.99 11.70 -4.42
C ARG A 57 -4.65 11.05 -4.13
N VAL A 58 -4.64 9.73 -4.02
CA VAL A 58 -3.47 8.95 -3.57
C VAL A 58 -3.11 7.92 -4.62
N LEU A 59 -1.81 7.83 -4.94
CA LEU A 59 -1.21 6.74 -5.72
C LEU A 59 -0.24 5.98 -4.83
N ASP A 60 -0.43 4.67 -4.72
CA ASP A 60 0.45 3.75 -3.99
C ASP A 60 1.15 2.82 -5.00
N VAL A 61 2.42 3.09 -5.28
CA VAL A 61 3.26 2.30 -6.18
C VAL A 61 3.99 1.24 -5.38
N CYS A 62 3.82 -0.02 -5.76
CA CYS A 62 4.31 -1.19 -5.03
C CYS A 62 3.58 -1.37 -3.70
N PHE A 63 2.28 -1.62 -3.78
CA PHE A 63 1.37 -1.77 -2.64
C PHE A 63 1.81 -2.84 -1.63
N GLY A 64 2.38 -3.96 -2.10
CA GLY A 64 2.93 -5.03 -1.26
C GLY A 64 1.90 -5.65 -0.34
N LEU A 65 2.20 -5.69 0.97
CA LEU A 65 1.29 -6.18 2.02
C LEU A 65 0.16 -5.19 2.34
N GLY A 66 0.30 -3.91 1.93
CA GLY A 66 -0.69 -2.88 2.16
C GLY A 66 -0.49 -2.02 3.40
N TYR A 67 0.63 -2.13 4.12
CA TYR A 67 0.87 -1.36 5.36
C TYR A 67 0.77 0.15 5.15
N ASN A 68 1.35 0.70 4.07
CA ASN A 68 1.41 2.14 3.85
C ASN A 68 0.01 2.74 3.66
N SER A 69 -0.78 2.17 2.77
CA SER A 69 -2.16 2.63 2.53
C SER A 69 -3.07 2.33 3.72
N ALA A 70 -2.95 1.17 4.35
CA ALA A 70 -3.74 0.84 5.54
C ALA A 70 -3.47 1.82 6.70
N ALA A 71 -2.21 2.14 6.96
CA ALA A 71 -1.84 3.14 7.97
C ALA A 71 -2.35 4.54 7.62
N LEU A 72 -2.33 4.92 6.35
CA LEU A 72 -2.92 6.18 5.88
C LEU A 72 -4.44 6.20 6.13
N TRP A 73 -5.17 5.16 5.73
CA TRP A 73 -6.62 5.08 5.92
C TRP A 73 -7.01 5.13 7.39
N ASP A 74 -6.27 4.43 8.25
CA ASP A 74 -6.49 4.49 9.70
C ASP A 74 -6.25 5.90 10.26
N SER A 75 -5.23 6.61 9.78
CA SER A 75 -4.93 7.98 10.22
C SER A 75 -6.01 8.99 9.83
N LEU A 76 -6.78 8.69 8.77
CA LEU A 76 -7.90 9.51 8.28
C LEU A 76 -9.26 9.08 8.85
N SER A 77 -9.31 8.01 9.62
CA SER A 77 -10.54 7.51 10.23
C SER A 77 -11.20 8.57 11.09
N GLY A 78 -12.48 8.83 10.85
CA GLY A 78 -13.25 9.86 11.55
C GLY A 78 -13.08 11.28 11.00
N GLN A 79 -12.30 11.48 9.93
CA GLN A 79 -12.23 12.76 9.22
C GLN A 79 -13.27 12.80 8.10
N THR A 80 -13.67 14.02 7.70
CA THR A 80 -14.71 14.24 6.67
C THR A 80 -14.17 14.25 5.24
N SER A 81 -12.85 14.06 5.07
CA SER A 81 -12.19 14.07 3.77
C SER A 81 -12.58 12.83 2.96
N ARG A 82 -12.92 13.04 1.69
CA ARG A 82 -13.11 11.95 0.74
C ARG A 82 -11.79 11.53 0.11
N MET A 83 -11.71 10.28 -0.35
CA MET A 83 -10.50 9.75 -0.97
C MET A 83 -10.80 9.12 -2.33
N GLN A 84 -9.89 9.37 -3.28
CA GLN A 84 -9.70 8.56 -4.48
C GLN A 84 -8.33 7.92 -4.40
N TRP A 85 -8.29 6.60 -4.46
CA TRP A 85 -7.06 5.83 -4.26
C TRP A 85 -6.78 4.92 -5.47
N TRP A 86 -5.53 4.88 -5.87
CA TRP A 86 -5.03 3.95 -6.88
C TRP A 86 -3.82 3.23 -6.33
N GLY A 87 -3.77 1.92 -6.54
CA GLY A 87 -2.64 1.08 -6.18
C GLY A 87 -2.09 0.35 -7.39
N LEU A 88 -0.79 0.10 -7.39
CA LEU A 88 -0.10 -0.69 -8.39
C LEU A 88 0.69 -1.79 -7.69
N GLU A 89 0.47 -3.06 -8.09
CA GLU A 89 1.19 -4.20 -7.53
C GLU A 89 1.31 -5.34 -8.54
N ILE A 90 2.47 -5.95 -8.63
CA ILE A 90 2.74 -7.05 -9.55
C ILE A 90 2.39 -8.42 -8.96
N ASP A 91 2.45 -8.56 -7.63
CA ASP A 91 2.30 -9.82 -6.91
C ASP A 91 1.06 -9.81 -6.02
N THR A 92 0.12 -10.71 -6.27
CA THR A 92 -1.12 -10.83 -5.49
C THR A 92 -0.90 -11.51 -4.13
N ARG A 93 0.22 -12.21 -3.92
CA ARG A 93 0.46 -13.05 -2.74
C ARG A 93 0.70 -12.25 -1.44
N PRO A 94 1.43 -11.11 -1.43
CA PRO A 94 1.68 -10.38 -0.20
C PRO A 94 0.40 -9.96 0.53
N LEU A 95 -0.59 -9.41 -0.17
CA LEU A 95 -1.86 -9.02 0.43
C LEU A 95 -2.63 -10.25 0.98
N ARG A 96 -2.64 -11.36 0.27
CA ARG A 96 -3.29 -12.60 0.74
C ARG A 96 -2.64 -13.16 1.99
N LEU A 97 -1.31 -13.16 2.06
CA LEU A 97 -0.57 -13.56 3.25
C LEU A 97 -0.87 -12.63 4.43
N ALA A 98 -0.94 -11.32 4.19
CA ALA A 98 -1.31 -10.35 5.20
C ALA A 98 -2.72 -10.59 5.75
N LEU A 99 -3.70 -10.83 4.89
CA LEU A 99 -5.09 -11.09 5.29
C LEU A 99 -5.29 -12.47 5.95
N ALA A 100 -4.34 -13.39 5.84
CA ALA A 100 -4.33 -14.66 6.57
C ALA A 100 -3.70 -14.54 7.97
N ASP A 101 -3.03 -13.43 8.28
CA ASP A 101 -2.37 -13.20 9.57
C ASP A 101 -3.28 -12.41 10.50
N THR A 102 -3.68 -13.01 11.63
CA THR A 102 -4.57 -12.38 12.61
C THR A 102 -3.94 -11.17 13.29
N GLY A 103 -2.63 -11.17 13.49
CA GLY A 103 -1.89 -10.02 14.04
C GLY A 103 -1.98 -8.82 13.08
N PHE A 104 -1.80 -9.04 11.79
CA PHE A 104 -1.97 -8.00 10.77
C PHE A 104 -3.39 -7.41 10.78
N ILE A 105 -4.41 -8.27 10.75
CA ILE A 105 -5.82 -7.84 10.75
C ILE A 105 -6.14 -7.00 11.99
N ASN A 106 -5.63 -7.40 13.15
CA ASN A 106 -5.90 -6.74 14.43
C ASN A 106 -5.27 -5.35 14.57
N HIS A 107 -4.34 -4.97 13.69
CA HIS A 107 -3.77 -3.61 13.67
C HIS A 107 -4.75 -2.56 13.14
N TRP A 108 -5.75 -2.96 12.36
CA TRP A 108 -6.55 -2.04 11.55
C TRP A 108 -7.94 -1.82 12.07
N THR A 109 -8.49 -0.64 11.83
CA THR A 109 -9.91 -0.37 11.98
C THR A 109 -10.73 -1.29 11.08
N HIS A 110 -12.00 -1.50 11.41
CA HIS A 110 -12.91 -2.32 10.60
C HIS A 110 -13.04 -1.80 9.17
N SER A 111 -13.10 -0.48 9.00
CA SER A 111 -13.16 0.17 7.69
C SER A 111 -11.93 -0.14 6.84
N THR A 112 -10.73 0.02 7.39
CA THR A 112 -9.47 -0.30 6.71
C THR A 112 -9.38 -1.78 6.35
N PHE A 113 -9.73 -2.67 7.27
CA PHE A 113 -9.78 -4.10 7.00
C PHE A 113 -10.73 -4.45 5.85
N ASN A 114 -11.92 -3.84 5.81
CA ASN A 114 -12.88 -4.07 4.73
C ASN A 114 -12.34 -3.63 3.37
N ARG A 115 -11.62 -2.50 3.31
CA ARG A 115 -10.95 -2.04 2.08
C ARG A 115 -9.90 -3.04 1.60
N LEU A 116 -9.02 -3.50 2.49
CA LEU A 116 -7.98 -4.50 2.15
C LEU A 116 -8.59 -5.80 1.64
N ARG A 117 -9.64 -6.30 2.32
CA ARG A 117 -10.35 -7.50 1.91
C ARG A 117 -11.01 -7.33 0.53
N SER A 118 -11.62 -6.18 0.28
CA SER A 118 -12.25 -5.87 -1.00
C SER A 118 -11.21 -5.82 -2.14
N LEU A 119 -10.04 -5.26 -1.89
CA LEU A 119 -8.94 -5.26 -2.86
C LEU A 119 -8.47 -6.67 -3.22
N ASP A 120 -8.37 -7.59 -2.24
CA ASP A 120 -8.02 -8.98 -2.52
C ASP A 120 -9.11 -9.71 -3.32
N GLN A 121 -10.38 -9.45 -3.03
CA GLN A 121 -11.51 -10.14 -3.63
C GLN A 121 -11.88 -9.64 -5.02
N CYS A 122 -11.86 -8.33 -5.24
CA CYS A 122 -12.34 -7.70 -6.47
C CYS A 122 -11.49 -6.54 -7.00
N SER A 123 -10.31 -6.30 -6.40
CA SER A 123 -9.36 -5.24 -6.82
C SER A 123 -9.89 -3.81 -6.67
N GLU A 124 -11.00 -3.62 -6.00
CA GLU A 124 -11.66 -2.34 -5.81
C GLU A 124 -12.25 -2.24 -4.41
N TRP A 125 -12.38 -1.03 -3.90
CA TRP A 125 -13.18 -0.73 -2.72
C TRP A 125 -13.99 0.55 -2.91
N THR A 126 -15.17 0.59 -2.33
CA THR A 126 -16.04 1.77 -2.26
C THR A 126 -16.75 1.79 -0.92
N ASP A 127 -16.74 2.92 -0.26
CA ASP A 127 -17.48 3.17 0.99
C ASP A 127 -17.93 4.63 1.08
N ALA A 128 -18.44 5.04 2.24
CA ALA A 128 -18.93 6.40 2.46
C ALA A 128 -17.82 7.47 2.27
N ASP A 129 -16.56 7.10 2.51
CA ASP A 129 -15.43 8.03 2.54
C ASP A 129 -14.64 8.06 1.23
N GLY A 130 -14.94 7.18 0.26
CA GLY A 130 -14.25 7.21 -1.02
C GLY A 130 -14.31 5.93 -1.82
N GLN A 131 -13.32 5.82 -2.72
CA GLN A 131 -13.18 4.67 -3.60
C GLN A 131 -11.71 4.44 -3.95
N GLY A 132 -11.37 3.22 -4.34
CA GLY A 132 -10.04 2.85 -4.76
C GLY A 132 -10.03 1.69 -5.73
N THR A 133 -8.99 1.63 -6.56
CA THR A 133 -8.74 0.56 -7.53
C THR A 133 -7.29 0.12 -7.44
N LEU A 134 -7.05 -1.19 -7.37
CA LEU A 134 -5.72 -1.80 -7.40
C LEU A 134 -5.51 -2.48 -8.74
N PHE A 135 -4.51 -2.00 -9.49
CA PHE A 135 -4.10 -2.60 -10.75
C PHE A 135 -3.00 -3.63 -10.52
N TRP A 136 -3.27 -4.86 -10.92
CA TRP A 136 -2.33 -5.98 -10.84
C TRP A 136 -1.49 -6.06 -12.11
N GLY A 137 -0.18 -5.95 -11.98
CA GLY A 137 0.76 -6.04 -13.08
C GLY A 137 1.99 -5.16 -12.91
N ASP A 138 2.80 -5.08 -13.94
CA ASP A 138 3.96 -4.19 -13.97
C ASP A 138 3.50 -2.73 -13.86
N ALA A 139 4.00 -2.02 -12.84
CA ALA A 139 3.60 -0.63 -12.56
C ALA A 139 3.76 0.29 -13.78
N ARG A 140 4.81 0.09 -14.58
CA ARG A 140 5.08 0.90 -15.79
C ARG A 140 3.97 0.75 -16.85
N GLN A 141 3.33 -0.41 -16.91
CA GLN A 141 2.21 -0.68 -17.83
C GLN A 141 0.87 -0.31 -17.18
N CYS A 142 0.74 -0.53 -15.88
CA CYS A 142 -0.50 -0.21 -15.17
C CYS A 142 -0.76 1.28 -15.04
N LEU A 143 0.27 2.12 -15.07
CA LEU A 143 0.12 3.58 -15.08
C LEU A 143 -0.73 4.08 -16.26
N ASP A 144 -0.69 3.40 -17.40
CA ASP A 144 -1.50 3.75 -18.58
C ASP A 144 -3.01 3.58 -18.33
N ASN A 145 -3.41 2.84 -17.30
CA ASN A 145 -4.82 2.70 -16.91
C ASN A 145 -5.33 3.87 -16.05
N ILE A 146 -4.43 4.71 -15.55
CA ILE A 146 -4.79 5.92 -14.80
C ILE A 146 -4.97 7.05 -15.82
N PRO A 147 -6.05 7.84 -15.75
CA PRO A 147 -6.25 8.95 -16.68
C PRO A 147 -5.09 9.94 -16.66
N GLU A 148 -4.57 10.31 -17.82
CA GLU A 148 -3.41 11.22 -17.98
C GLU A 148 -3.60 12.59 -17.27
N GLU A 149 -4.84 13.06 -17.20
CA GLU A 149 -5.19 14.33 -16.54
C GLU A 149 -5.26 14.20 -15.01
N GLN A 150 -5.06 12.99 -14.48
CA GLN A 150 -5.16 12.75 -13.04
C GLN A 150 -3.97 13.35 -12.31
N SER A 151 -4.25 14.27 -11.39
CA SER A 151 -3.25 14.78 -10.44
C SER A 151 -3.37 14.04 -9.10
N PHE A 152 -2.25 13.86 -8.41
CA PHE A 152 -2.18 13.23 -7.10
C PHE A 152 -1.74 14.24 -6.04
N ASP A 153 -2.36 14.15 -4.86
CA ASP A 153 -1.94 14.89 -3.68
C ASP A 153 -0.80 14.17 -2.96
N LEU A 154 -0.84 12.81 -2.97
CA LEU A 154 0.16 11.95 -2.36
C LEU A 154 0.54 10.83 -3.33
N ILE A 155 1.84 10.58 -3.43
CA ILE A 155 2.39 9.41 -4.12
C ILE A 155 3.28 8.66 -3.14
N PHE A 156 2.91 7.41 -2.81
CA PHE A 156 3.78 6.49 -2.10
C PHE A 156 4.53 5.66 -3.13
N HIS A 157 5.85 5.65 -3.05
CA HIS A 157 6.70 4.85 -3.90
C HIS A 157 7.60 3.98 -3.01
N ASP A 158 7.20 2.73 -2.83
CA ASP A 158 7.85 1.78 -1.93
C ASP A 158 8.33 0.53 -2.68
N ALA A 159 9.07 0.76 -3.77
CA ALA A 159 9.69 -0.29 -4.54
C ALA A 159 10.93 -0.87 -3.81
N PHE A 160 11.31 -2.10 -4.18
CA PHE A 160 12.64 -2.62 -3.80
C PHE A 160 13.73 -1.65 -4.22
N SER A 161 14.88 -1.72 -3.56
CA SER A 161 15.98 -0.76 -3.76
C SER A 161 16.38 -0.61 -5.24
N PRO A 162 16.95 0.54 -5.64
CA PRO A 162 17.41 0.77 -7.01
C PRO A 162 18.40 -0.29 -7.50
N GLN A 163 19.17 -0.90 -6.59
CA GLN A 163 20.08 -1.99 -6.92
C GLN A 163 19.35 -3.29 -7.27
N ARG A 164 18.16 -3.53 -6.71
CA ARG A 164 17.37 -4.75 -6.88
C ARG A 164 16.26 -4.60 -7.91
N CYS A 165 15.72 -3.40 -8.08
CA CYS A 165 14.62 -3.09 -8.97
C CYS A 165 14.85 -1.78 -9.74
N PRO A 166 15.98 -1.63 -10.51
CA PRO A 166 16.35 -0.37 -11.15
C PRO A 166 15.27 0.17 -12.10
N GLN A 167 14.47 -0.71 -12.69
CA GLN A 167 13.44 -0.35 -13.66
C GLN A 167 12.30 0.52 -13.09
N LEU A 168 12.11 0.53 -11.77
CA LEU A 168 11.13 1.38 -11.11
C LEU A 168 11.72 2.69 -10.57
N TRP A 169 13.02 2.93 -10.78
CA TRP A 169 13.76 4.12 -10.34
C TRP A 169 14.35 4.91 -11.50
N SER A 170 14.21 4.43 -12.74
CA SER A 170 14.62 5.15 -13.96
C SER A 170 13.54 6.14 -14.40
N GLU A 171 13.97 7.24 -15.04
CA GLU A 171 13.08 8.16 -15.75
C GLU A 171 12.38 7.50 -16.95
#